data_35a09e6555f55de25fecf6ad6a225db2
#
_entry.id   35a09e6555f55de25fecf6ad6a225db2
#
_cell.length_a   1.000
_cell.length_b   1.000
_cell.length_c   1.000
_cell.angle_alpha   90.00
_cell.angle_beta   90.00
_cell.angle_gamma   90.00
#
_symmetry.space_group_name_H-M   'P 1'
#
loop_
_entity.id
_entity.type
_entity.pdbx_description
1 polymer ?
#
loop_
_entity_poly.entity_id
_entity_poly.type
_entity_poly.pdbx_seq_one_letter_code
_entity_poly.pdbx_strand_id
1 'polypeptide(L)'
;MQKVRLLVSGRVQGVGFRYSTYALALDIGDIYGRVWNNDDGTVEILAQSDNPAKLAKFIQEVRKGPSKWSKVTYVDVTMAN
;
A
#
# COMPACT_ATOMS: atom_id res chain seq x y z
N MET A 1 -11.46 6.51 12.81
CA MET A 1 -10.76 6.16 11.56
C MET A 1 -9.42 5.55 11.89
N GLN A 2 -9.14 4.38 11.36
CA GLN A 2 -7.84 3.74 11.53
C GLN A 2 -6.87 4.22 10.45
N LYS A 3 -5.63 4.43 10.84
CA LYS A 3 -4.56 4.87 9.94
C LYS A 3 -3.37 3.94 10.11
N VAL A 4 -2.82 3.47 8.99
CA VAL A 4 -1.65 2.60 8.98
C VAL A 4 -0.58 3.16 8.07
N ARG A 5 0.68 2.84 8.39
CA ARG A 5 1.82 3.08 7.51
C ARG A 5 2.34 1.74 7.05
N LEU A 6 2.52 1.59 5.74
CA LEU A 6 3.11 0.41 5.14
C LEU A 6 4.44 0.81 4.51
N LEU A 7 5.49 0.08 4.85
CA LEU A 7 6.79 0.24 4.19
C LEU A 7 7.03 -1.03 3.39
N VAL A 8 7.05 -0.89 2.06
CA VAL A 8 7.03 -2.02 1.14
C VAL A 8 8.41 -2.17 0.49
N SER A 9 8.99 -3.36 0.65
CA SER A 9 10.29 -3.70 0.09
C SER A 9 10.13 -4.70 -1.05
N GLY A 10 11.11 -4.73 -1.95
CA GLY A 10 11.13 -5.63 -3.09
C GLY A 10 11.24 -4.86 -4.38
N ARG A 11 10.79 -5.47 -5.47
CA ARG A 11 10.76 -4.82 -6.77
C ARG A 11 9.47 -4.04 -6.90
N VAL A 12 9.48 -2.81 -6.38
CA VAL A 12 8.29 -1.98 -6.23
C VAL A 12 8.40 -0.59 -6.85
N GLN A 13 9.62 -0.16 -7.22
CA GLN A 13 9.81 1.10 -7.93
C GLN A 13 10.03 0.85 -9.42
N GLY A 14 9.50 1.74 -10.27
CA GLY A 14 9.66 1.63 -11.71
C GLY A 14 8.84 0.53 -12.37
N VAL A 15 7.84 -0.03 -11.66
CA VAL A 15 7.03 -1.15 -12.14
C VAL A 15 5.52 -0.86 -12.06
N GLY A 16 5.15 0.42 -11.89
CA GLY A 16 3.75 0.82 -11.81
C GLY A 16 3.10 0.54 -10.46
N PHE A 17 3.89 0.30 -9.43
CA PHE A 17 3.37 -0.08 -8.11
C PHE A 17 2.52 1.03 -7.48
N ARG A 18 2.99 2.27 -7.53
CA ARG A 18 2.25 3.39 -6.93
C ARG A 18 0.89 3.57 -7.60
N TYR A 19 0.86 3.54 -8.93
CA TYR A 19 -0.39 3.66 -9.69
C TYR A 19 -1.35 2.52 -9.35
N SER A 20 -0.85 1.29 -9.33
CA SER A 20 -1.67 0.11 -9.02
C SER A 20 -2.18 0.13 -7.59
N THR A 21 -1.38 0.65 -6.64
CA THR A 21 -1.81 0.83 -5.25
C THR A 21 -2.95 1.85 -5.18
N TYR A 22 -2.83 2.94 -5.90
CA TYR A 22 -3.88 3.95 -5.97
C TYR A 22 -5.18 3.36 -6.56
N ALA A 23 -5.06 2.62 -7.66
CA ALA A 23 -6.20 1.97 -8.29
C ALA A 23 -6.85 0.95 -7.35
N LEU A 24 -6.04 0.21 -6.60
CA LEU A 24 -6.53 -0.75 -5.61
C LEU A 24 -7.35 -0.06 -4.52
N ALA A 25 -6.86 1.07 -4.02
CA ALA A 25 -7.58 1.84 -3.00
C ALA A 25 -8.94 2.33 -3.53
N LEU A 26 -8.98 2.80 -4.76
CA LEU A 26 -10.24 3.22 -5.40
C LEU A 26 -11.19 2.05 -5.59
N ASP A 27 -10.67 0.90 -5.96
CA ASP A 27 -11.48 -0.30 -6.22
C ASP A 27 -12.14 -0.83 -4.94
N ILE A 28 -11.38 -0.88 -3.85
CA ILE A 28 -11.90 -1.32 -2.55
C ILE A 28 -12.89 -0.28 -2.01
N GLY A 29 -12.58 1.00 -2.17
CA GLY A 29 -13.39 2.10 -1.66
C GLY A 29 -13.10 2.40 -0.19
N ASP A 30 -13.37 3.62 0.22
CA ASP A 30 -13.20 4.11 1.60
C ASP A 30 -11.75 4.01 2.12
N ILE A 31 -10.78 3.97 1.21
CA ILE A 31 -9.35 4.00 1.54
C ILE A 31 -8.79 5.35 1.07
N TYR A 32 -8.20 6.09 1.98
CA TYR A 32 -7.65 7.42 1.71
C TYR A 32 -6.20 7.46 2.17
N GLY A 33 -5.37 8.26 1.51
CA GLY A 33 -4.00 8.43 1.93
C GLY A 33 -3.06 8.81 0.81
N ARG A 34 -1.84 8.33 0.91
CA ARG A 34 -0.75 8.67 -0.01
C ARG A 34 0.14 7.47 -0.25
N VAL A 35 0.81 7.48 -1.39
CA VAL A 35 1.84 6.49 -1.74
C VAL A 35 2.99 7.22 -2.43
N TRP A 36 4.23 6.91 -2.03
CA TRP A 36 5.42 7.54 -2.62
C TRP A 36 6.62 6.61 -2.57
N ASN A 37 7.60 6.90 -3.45
CA ASN A 37 8.88 6.21 -3.46
C ASN A 37 9.83 6.83 -2.45
N ASN A 38 10.54 6.00 -1.70
CA ASN A 38 11.64 6.43 -0.85
C ASN A 38 12.97 6.28 -1.59
N ASP A 39 14.00 7.00 -1.12
CA ASP A 39 15.32 6.98 -1.77
C ASP A 39 16.02 5.62 -1.63
N ASP A 40 15.65 4.82 -0.65
CA ASP A 40 16.25 3.51 -0.42
C ASP A 40 15.66 2.38 -1.26
N GLY A 41 14.76 2.71 -2.17
CA GLY A 41 14.11 1.72 -3.04
C GLY A 41 12.78 1.19 -2.54
N THR A 42 12.41 1.51 -1.31
CA THR A 42 11.11 1.10 -0.77
C THR A 42 10.00 2.03 -1.26
N VAL A 43 8.76 1.55 -1.16
CA VAL A 43 7.56 2.38 -1.36
C VAL A 43 6.85 2.49 -0.03
N GLU A 44 6.46 3.70 0.31
CA GLU A 44 5.76 3.96 1.56
C GLU A 44 4.32 4.34 1.27
N ILE A 45 3.40 3.80 2.07
CA ILE A 45 1.97 4.04 1.93
C ILE A 45 1.43 4.50 3.29
N LEU A 46 0.70 5.61 3.28
CA LEU A 46 -0.17 5.99 4.40
C LEU A 46 -1.59 5.72 3.94
N ALA A 47 -2.32 4.91 4.69
CA ALA A 47 -3.69 4.56 4.36
C ALA A 47 -4.58 4.67 5.59
N GLN A 48 -5.78 5.17 5.38
CA GLN A 48 -6.75 5.28 6.45
C GLN A 48 -8.15 4.92 5.97
N SER A 49 -8.95 4.38 6.87
CA SER A 49 -10.32 4.00 6.55
C SER A 49 -11.16 3.95 7.83
N ASP A 50 -12.45 4.26 7.70
CA ASP A 50 -13.43 4.02 8.74
C ASP A 50 -13.88 2.57 8.80
N ASN A 51 -13.56 1.79 7.77
CA ASN A 51 -13.95 0.39 7.67
C ASN A 51 -12.73 -0.52 7.86
N PRO A 52 -12.59 -1.17 9.04
CA PRO A 52 -11.44 -2.03 9.33
C PRO A 52 -11.29 -3.20 8.36
N ALA A 53 -12.40 -3.77 7.89
CA ALA A 53 -12.36 -4.89 6.96
C ALA A 53 -11.78 -4.47 5.61
N LYS A 54 -12.14 -3.28 5.13
CA LYS A 54 -11.59 -2.75 3.87
C LYS A 54 -10.11 -2.42 4.01
N LEU A 55 -9.70 -1.87 5.14
CA LEU A 55 -8.30 -1.58 5.39
C LEU A 55 -7.48 -2.87 5.44
N ALA A 56 -7.98 -3.91 6.10
CA ALA A 56 -7.32 -5.21 6.16
C ALA A 56 -7.19 -5.82 4.76
N LYS A 57 -8.24 -5.72 3.95
CA LYS A 57 -8.20 -6.21 2.57
C LYS A 57 -7.16 -5.45 1.73
N PHE A 58 -7.09 -4.14 1.90
CA PHE A 58 -6.10 -3.31 1.22
C PHE A 58 -4.68 -3.78 1.55
N ILE A 59 -4.37 -3.97 2.83
CA ILE A 59 -3.06 -4.43 3.28
C ILE A 59 -2.74 -5.80 2.69
N GLN A 60 -3.70 -6.71 2.71
CA GLN A 60 -3.54 -8.05 2.16
C GLN A 60 -3.19 -8.02 0.67
N GLU A 61 -3.89 -7.18 -0.10
CA GLU A 61 -3.66 -7.05 -1.54
C GLU A 61 -2.32 -6.37 -1.84
N VAL A 62 -1.91 -5.41 -1.02
CA VAL A 62 -0.58 -4.81 -1.15
C VAL A 62 0.51 -5.86 -0.95
N ARG A 63 0.36 -6.77 0.01
CA ARG A 63 1.33 -7.85 0.26
C ARG A 63 1.46 -8.79 -0.95
N LYS A 64 0.39 -8.99 -1.70
CA LYS A 64 0.41 -9.82 -2.91
C LYS A 64 1.10 -9.15 -4.08
N GLY A 65 1.20 -7.82 -4.05
CA GLY A 65 1.73 -7.03 -5.15
C GLY A 65 0.61 -6.63 -6.12
N PRO A 66 0.13 -5.38 -6.05
CA PRO A 66 -0.98 -4.93 -6.89
C PRO A 66 -0.59 -4.71 -8.34
N SER A 67 0.70 -4.54 -8.63
CA SER A 67 1.19 -4.33 -9.98
C SER A 67 1.67 -5.65 -10.58
N LYS A 68 1.39 -5.87 -11.86
CA LYS A 68 1.79 -7.08 -12.59
C LYS A 68 3.30 -7.30 -12.54
N TRP A 69 4.08 -6.25 -12.55
CA TRP A 69 5.55 -6.31 -12.62
C TRP A 69 6.21 -6.17 -11.26
N SER A 70 5.43 -5.96 -10.21
CA SER A 70 5.97 -5.81 -8.86
C SER A 70 6.24 -7.17 -8.22
N LYS A 71 7.22 -7.18 -7.32
CA LYS A 71 7.48 -8.33 -6.47
C LYS A 71 7.71 -7.81 -5.06
N VAL A 72 6.74 -8.04 -4.20
CA VAL A 72 6.79 -7.61 -2.81
C VAL A 72 7.48 -8.70 -1.99
N THR A 73 8.59 -8.33 -1.35
CA THR A 73 9.34 -9.28 -0.51
C THR A 73 9.03 -9.09 0.96
N TYR A 74 8.67 -7.89 1.36
CA TYR A 74 8.38 -7.60 2.76
C TYR A 74 7.51 -6.37 2.89
N VAL A 75 6.57 -6.38 3.82
CA VAL A 75 5.76 -5.22 4.17
C VAL A 75 5.81 -5.03 5.67
N ASP A 76 6.33 -3.89 6.10
CA ASP A 76 6.32 -3.49 7.50
C ASP A 76 5.07 -2.65 7.74
N VAL A 77 4.23 -3.10 8.64
CA VAL A 77 2.95 -2.45 8.95
C VAL A 77 3.02 -1.87 10.34
N THR A 78 2.82 -0.55 10.44
CA THR A 78 2.73 0.12 11.74
C THR A 78 1.46 0.94 11.81
N MET A 79 0.89 1.03 13.01
CA MET A 79 -0.26 1.90 13.24
C MET A 79 0.25 3.35 13.21
N ALA A 80 -0.55 4.23 12.62
CA ALA A 80 -0.23 5.65 12.52
C ALA A 80 -1.33 6.47 13.21
N ASN A 81 -0.95 7.65 13.64
CA ASN A 81 -1.90 8.58 14.27
C ASN A 81 -2.33 9.68 13.31
#